data_8a60bbd65ec03ca8f92e746fde84aeee
#
_entry.id   8a60bbd65ec03ca8f92e746fde84aeee
#
_cell.length_a   1.000
_cell.length_b   1.000
_cell.length_c   1.000
_cell.angle_alpha   90.00
_cell.angle_beta   90.00
_cell.angle_gamma   90.00
#
_symmetry.space_group_name_H-M   'P 1'
#
loop_
_entity.id
_entity.type
_entity.pdbx_description
1 polymer ?
#
loop_
_entity_poly.entity_id
_entity_poly.type
_entity_poly.pdbx_seq_one_letter_code
_entity_poly.pdbx_strand_id
1 'polypeptide(L)'
;MCYQNGVVVTIDTNVLFQAFYSRRGASHQIVRFMRDGTVVAAISVPVFQEYRDVLSRKENMTQSRLNGEQVETIMQFLATVGRPTNVAYTWRPNLRDEGDNMFIELARASGSEYLIAGNTRDFLLDADLKNEDIRVVTPAAFMNHWRSRNE
;
A
#
# COMPACT_ATOMS: atom_id res chain seq x y z
N MET A 1 -16.52 4.01 -18.25
CA MET A 1 -15.64 4.12 -17.12
C MET A 1 -14.91 2.86 -16.84
N CYS A 2 -13.61 2.95 -16.89
CA CYS A 2 -12.76 1.77 -16.92
C CYS A 2 -12.16 1.41 -15.58
N TYR A 3 -12.69 1.94 -14.49
CA TYR A 3 -12.10 1.78 -13.18
C TYR A 3 -12.24 0.39 -12.60
N GLN A 4 -13.20 -0.35 -13.09
CA GLN A 4 -13.45 -1.71 -12.62
C GLN A 4 -12.36 -2.69 -13.01
N ASN A 5 -11.48 -2.30 -13.91
CA ASN A 5 -10.38 -3.16 -14.35
C ASN A 5 -9.06 -2.89 -13.63
N GLY A 6 -9.06 -1.96 -12.68
CA GLY A 6 -7.87 -1.69 -11.88
C GLY A 6 -7.56 -2.84 -10.95
N VAL A 7 -6.27 -3.11 -10.78
CA VAL A 7 -5.81 -4.13 -9.85
C VAL A 7 -5.90 -3.58 -8.44
N VAL A 8 -6.62 -4.28 -7.56
CA VAL A 8 -6.74 -3.87 -6.15
C VAL A 8 -5.52 -4.36 -5.40
N VAL A 9 -4.86 -3.44 -4.72
CA VAL A 9 -3.64 -3.73 -3.95
C VAL A 9 -3.73 -3.08 -2.58
N THR A 10 -2.96 -3.61 -1.63
CA THR A 10 -2.69 -2.96 -0.35
C THR A 10 -1.22 -2.57 -0.36
N ILE A 11 -0.91 -1.35 0.07
CA ILE A 11 0.44 -0.80 0.00
C ILE A 11 0.95 -0.54 1.41
N ASP A 12 2.09 -1.14 1.75
CA ASP A 12 2.77 -0.88 3.01
C ASP A 12 3.23 0.57 3.06
N THR A 13 3.27 1.13 4.26
CA THR A 13 3.59 2.54 4.47
C THR A 13 4.95 2.93 3.90
N ASN A 14 5.95 2.05 4.05
CA ASN A 14 7.29 2.35 3.54
C ASN A 14 7.31 2.47 2.02
N VAL A 15 6.51 1.69 1.34
CA VAL A 15 6.39 1.78 -0.13
C VAL A 15 5.78 3.13 -0.52
N LEU A 16 4.75 3.54 0.20
CA LEU A 16 4.13 4.84 -0.06
C LEU A 16 5.12 5.98 0.19
N PHE A 17 5.85 5.92 1.31
CA PHE A 17 6.87 6.92 1.60
C PHE A 17 7.92 6.99 0.49
N GLN A 18 8.41 5.83 0.04
CA GLN A 18 9.41 5.78 -1.01
C GLN A 18 8.90 6.37 -2.32
N ALA A 19 7.63 6.24 -2.59
CA ALA A 19 7.03 6.81 -3.81
C ALA A 19 7.17 8.33 -3.85
N PHE A 20 7.10 8.98 -2.70
CA PHE A 20 7.22 10.44 -2.61
C PHE A 20 8.64 10.89 -2.28
N TYR A 21 9.50 9.95 -1.87
CA TYR A 21 10.91 10.22 -1.64
C TYR A 21 11.70 10.20 -2.95
N SER A 22 11.40 9.25 -3.83
CA SER A 22 12.13 9.09 -5.09
C SER A 22 11.17 8.97 -6.27
N ARG A 23 11.28 9.89 -7.21
CA ARG A 23 10.43 9.90 -8.41
C ARG A 23 10.84 8.86 -9.46
N ARG A 24 11.99 8.23 -9.27
CA ARG A 24 12.53 7.27 -10.25
C ARG A 24 12.24 5.83 -9.89
N GLY A 25 11.78 5.56 -8.69
CA GLY A 25 11.60 4.19 -8.22
C GLY A 25 10.31 3.55 -8.67
N ALA A 26 10.24 2.23 -8.50
CA ALA A 26 9.04 1.45 -8.79
C ALA A 26 7.86 1.89 -7.93
N SER A 27 8.11 2.29 -6.68
CA SER A 27 7.06 2.79 -5.80
C SER A 27 6.35 4.01 -6.39
N HIS A 28 7.12 4.92 -6.95
CA HIS A 28 6.54 6.11 -7.58
C HIS A 28 5.69 5.75 -8.80
N GLN A 29 6.15 4.78 -9.58
CA GLN A 29 5.41 4.32 -10.75
C GLN A 29 4.05 3.73 -10.33
N ILE A 30 4.01 3.02 -9.22
CA ILE A 30 2.76 2.47 -8.68
C ILE A 30 1.79 3.60 -8.32
N VAL A 31 2.29 4.69 -7.70
CA VAL A 31 1.43 5.83 -7.38
C VAL A 31 0.89 6.48 -8.66
N ARG A 32 1.70 6.56 -9.70
CA ARG A 32 1.22 7.05 -10.99
C ARG A 32 0.10 6.18 -11.55
N PHE A 33 0.21 4.86 -11.39
CA PHE A 33 -0.85 3.94 -11.80
C PHE A 33 -2.12 4.12 -10.96
N MET A 34 -1.97 4.51 -9.69
CA MET A 34 -3.14 4.83 -8.86
C MET A 34 -3.86 6.07 -9.40
N ARG A 35 -3.11 7.04 -9.89
CA ARG A 35 -3.68 8.25 -10.43
C ARG A 35 -4.50 7.98 -11.69
N ASP A 36 -4.06 7.06 -12.54
CA ASP A 36 -4.77 6.77 -13.78
C ASP A 36 -5.77 5.60 -13.68
N GLY A 37 -5.90 5.00 -12.50
CA GLY A 37 -6.87 3.92 -12.27
C GLY A 37 -6.38 2.53 -12.61
N THR A 38 -5.16 2.37 -13.08
CA THR A 38 -4.60 1.04 -13.38
C THR A 38 -4.45 0.22 -12.11
N VAL A 39 -4.09 0.88 -11.02
CA VAL A 39 -3.96 0.29 -9.69
C VAL A 39 -4.94 0.99 -8.76
N VAL A 40 -5.66 0.22 -7.96
CA VAL A 40 -6.58 0.75 -6.96
C VAL A 40 -6.05 0.34 -5.58
N ALA A 41 -5.67 1.31 -4.77
CA ALA A 41 -5.16 1.04 -3.43
C ALA A 41 -6.32 0.95 -2.45
N ALA A 42 -6.42 -0.19 -1.75
CA ALA A 42 -7.38 -0.33 -0.67
C ALA A 42 -6.92 0.52 0.52
N ILE A 43 -7.87 1.14 1.20
CA ILE A 43 -7.58 1.91 2.41
C ILE A 43 -8.60 1.56 3.49
N SER A 44 -8.11 1.54 4.73
CA SER A 44 -8.94 1.46 5.93
C SER A 44 -8.61 2.63 6.81
N VAL A 45 -9.43 2.86 7.83
CA VAL A 45 -9.15 3.99 8.75
C VAL A 45 -7.77 3.83 9.42
N PRO A 46 -7.42 2.67 10.00
CA PRO A 46 -6.09 2.54 10.62
C PRO A 46 -4.95 2.72 9.62
N VAL A 47 -5.06 2.17 8.43
CA VAL A 47 -4.01 2.29 7.42
C VAL A 47 -3.88 3.72 6.94
N PHE A 48 -4.99 4.40 6.73
CA PHE A 48 -4.98 5.81 6.33
C PHE A 48 -4.29 6.69 7.38
N GLN A 49 -4.59 6.44 8.66
CA GLN A 49 -3.94 7.16 9.76
C GLN A 49 -2.46 6.84 9.84
N GLU A 50 -2.08 5.59 9.62
CA GLU A 50 -0.67 5.20 9.62
C GLU A 50 0.10 5.91 8.49
N TYR A 51 -0.49 6.00 7.32
CA TYR A 51 0.11 6.75 6.22
C TYR A 51 0.35 8.20 6.62
N ARG A 52 -0.65 8.85 7.21
CA ARG A 52 -0.53 10.24 7.63
C ARG A 52 0.56 10.40 8.69
N ASP A 53 0.57 9.51 9.67
CA ASP A 53 1.56 9.58 10.77
C ASP A 53 2.97 9.48 10.23
N VAL A 54 3.24 8.52 9.35
CA VAL A 54 4.58 8.31 8.82
C VAL A 54 5.01 9.45 7.91
N LEU A 55 4.14 9.89 7.02
CA LEU A 55 4.46 10.99 6.11
C LEU A 55 4.66 12.31 6.85
N SER A 56 4.00 12.49 7.99
CA SER A 56 4.07 13.73 8.77
C SER A 56 5.20 13.75 9.79
N ARG A 57 5.94 12.67 9.96
CA ARG A 57 7.08 12.66 10.86
C ARG A 57 8.14 13.64 10.38
N LYS A 58 8.69 14.38 11.32
CA LYS A 58 9.61 15.48 11.02
C LYS A 58 10.79 15.02 10.17
N GLU A 59 11.41 13.91 10.54
CA GLU A 59 12.53 13.36 9.80
C GLU A 59 12.12 12.91 8.40
N ASN A 60 10.92 12.37 8.24
CA ASN A 60 10.43 11.92 6.93
C ASN A 60 10.08 13.09 6.04
N MET A 61 9.48 14.13 6.60
CA MET A 61 9.20 15.36 5.85
C MET A 61 10.48 16.03 5.36
N THR A 62 11.51 16.02 6.19
CA THR A 62 12.81 16.57 5.81
C THR A 62 13.42 15.79 4.65
N GLN A 63 13.41 14.46 4.73
CA GLN A 63 13.98 13.61 3.69
C GLN A 63 13.21 13.72 2.38
N SER A 64 11.89 13.73 2.44
CA SER A 64 11.05 13.77 1.25
C SER A 64 10.91 15.18 0.69
N ARG A 65 11.31 16.20 1.46
CA ARG A 65 11.14 17.61 1.12
C ARG A 65 9.69 18.02 0.98
N LEU A 66 8.81 17.36 1.72
CA LEU A 66 7.40 17.70 1.75
C LEU A 66 7.11 18.59 2.96
N ASN A 67 6.19 19.52 2.80
CA ASN A 67 5.65 20.29 3.92
C ASN A 67 4.29 19.74 4.33
N GLY A 68 3.70 20.31 5.39
CA GLY A 68 2.42 19.83 5.90
C GLY A 68 1.29 19.92 4.90
N GLU A 69 1.25 20.98 4.10
CA GLU A 69 0.23 21.14 3.06
C GLU A 69 0.35 20.07 1.98
N GLN A 70 1.58 19.75 1.61
CA GLN A 70 1.83 18.73 0.61
C GLN A 70 1.44 17.33 1.13
N VAL A 71 1.71 17.06 2.39
CA VAL A 71 1.29 15.80 3.01
C VAL A 71 -0.24 15.71 2.98
N GLU A 72 -0.95 16.78 3.33
CA GLU A 72 -2.41 16.77 3.28
C GLU A 72 -2.94 16.61 1.86
N THR A 73 -2.26 17.18 0.87
CA THR A 73 -2.62 16.96 -0.52
C THR A 73 -2.49 15.50 -0.92
N ILE A 74 -1.42 14.84 -0.46
CA ILE A 74 -1.24 13.40 -0.70
C ILE A 74 -2.36 12.61 -0.04
N MET A 75 -2.73 12.95 1.20
CA MET A 75 -3.80 12.25 1.90
C MET A 75 -5.13 12.42 1.18
N GLN A 76 -5.42 13.61 0.66
CA GLN A 76 -6.62 13.85 -0.13
C GLN A 76 -6.63 13.04 -1.42
N PHE A 77 -5.47 12.93 -2.06
CA PHE A 77 -5.31 12.11 -3.25
C PHE A 77 -5.64 10.64 -2.92
N LEU A 78 -5.08 10.12 -1.83
CA LEU A 78 -5.33 8.74 -1.42
C LEU A 78 -6.80 8.50 -1.10
N ALA A 79 -7.44 9.47 -0.45
CA ALA A 79 -8.86 9.36 -0.14
C ALA A 79 -9.72 9.38 -1.41
N THR A 80 -9.27 10.10 -2.42
CA THR A 80 -10.02 10.26 -3.67
C THR A 80 -9.91 9.03 -4.56
N VAL A 81 -8.69 8.50 -4.73
CA VAL A 81 -8.45 7.39 -5.66
C VAL A 81 -8.48 6.02 -4.97
N GLY A 82 -8.35 6.01 -3.64
CA GLY A 82 -8.34 4.77 -2.88
C GLY A 82 -9.72 4.14 -2.79
N ARG A 83 -9.72 2.87 -2.42
CA ARG A 83 -10.95 2.12 -2.22
C ARG A 83 -11.18 1.93 -0.72
N PRO A 84 -12.11 2.68 -0.11
CA PRO A 84 -12.40 2.52 1.32
C PRO A 84 -12.89 1.10 1.61
N THR A 85 -12.37 0.52 2.67
CA THR A 85 -12.66 -0.85 3.04
C THR A 85 -12.88 -0.91 4.55
N ASN A 86 -13.99 -1.51 4.96
CA ASN A 86 -14.25 -1.79 6.37
C ASN A 86 -13.58 -3.10 6.75
N VAL A 87 -12.82 -3.08 7.84
CA VAL A 87 -12.08 -4.24 8.31
C VAL A 87 -12.68 -4.71 9.63
N ALA A 88 -13.06 -5.98 9.68
CA ALA A 88 -13.51 -6.60 10.93
C ALA A 88 -12.30 -7.01 11.77
N TYR A 89 -12.25 -6.55 13.01
CA TYR A 89 -11.09 -6.76 13.88
C TYR A 89 -11.24 -8.00 14.77
N THR A 90 -11.99 -8.99 14.33
CA THR A 90 -12.21 -10.20 15.12
C THR A 90 -11.07 -11.20 15.00
N TRP A 91 -10.19 -11.03 14.03
CA TRP A 91 -9.08 -11.94 13.79
C TRP A 91 -7.80 -11.15 13.60
N ARG A 92 -6.74 -11.60 14.26
CA ARG A 92 -5.44 -10.94 14.09
C ARG A 92 -4.38 -11.99 13.80
N PRO A 93 -3.63 -11.81 12.71
CA PRO A 93 -2.51 -12.70 12.42
C PRO A 93 -1.39 -12.50 13.45
N ASN A 94 -0.61 -13.53 13.63
CA ASN A 94 0.50 -13.50 14.59
C ASN A 94 1.78 -13.03 13.87
N LEU A 95 1.86 -11.74 13.59
CA LEU A 95 3.02 -11.15 12.95
C LEU A 95 3.97 -10.55 14.00
N ARG A 96 5.22 -10.38 13.61
CA ARG A 96 6.24 -9.80 14.49
C ARG A 96 5.90 -8.39 14.93
N ASP A 97 5.38 -7.60 14.01
CA ASP A 97 5.02 -6.22 14.26
C ASP A 97 3.52 -6.10 14.16
N GLU A 98 2.88 -5.70 15.25
CA GLU A 98 1.43 -5.51 15.26
C GLU A 98 1.00 -4.45 14.24
N GLY A 99 1.87 -3.48 13.94
CA GLY A 99 1.59 -2.51 12.91
C GLY A 99 1.37 -3.13 11.55
N ASP A 100 2.03 -4.26 11.27
CA ASP A 100 1.87 -4.94 9.99
C ASP A 100 0.54 -5.68 9.88
N ASN A 101 -0.09 -6.01 11.01
CA ASN A 101 -1.37 -6.69 11.01
C ASN A 101 -2.45 -5.89 10.28
N MET A 102 -2.42 -4.58 10.38
CA MET A 102 -3.43 -3.75 9.73
C MET A 102 -3.39 -3.88 8.21
N PHE A 103 -2.20 -4.12 7.64
CA PHE A 103 -2.05 -4.27 6.19
C PHE A 103 -2.57 -5.64 5.73
N ILE A 104 -2.28 -6.69 6.48
CA ILE A 104 -2.81 -8.02 6.17
C ILE A 104 -4.34 -8.03 6.30
N GLU A 105 -4.86 -7.44 7.37
CA GLU A 105 -6.30 -7.35 7.58
C GLU A 105 -6.98 -6.60 6.44
N LEU A 106 -6.37 -5.50 6.02
CA LEU A 106 -6.89 -4.71 4.91
C LEU A 106 -6.83 -5.51 3.60
N ALA A 107 -5.71 -6.18 3.34
CA ALA A 107 -5.55 -6.93 2.10
C ALA A 107 -6.62 -8.03 1.99
N ARG A 108 -6.91 -8.70 3.09
CA ARG A 108 -7.95 -9.73 3.10
C ARG A 108 -9.34 -9.15 2.93
N ALA A 109 -9.64 -8.10 3.67
CA ALA A 109 -10.98 -7.49 3.65
C ALA A 109 -11.30 -6.87 2.29
N SER A 110 -10.30 -6.32 1.63
CA SER A 110 -10.47 -5.66 0.33
C SER A 110 -10.44 -6.62 -0.85
N GLY A 111 -9.99 -7.85 -0.64
CA GLY A 111 -9.74 -8.78 -1.74
C GLY A 111 -8.55 -8.34 -2.60
N SER A 112 -7.55 -7.71 -1.98
CA SER A 112 -6.35 -7.27 -2.70
C SER A 112 -5.64 -8.46 -3.33
N GLU A 113 -5.26 -8.30 -4.59
CA GLU A 113 -4.48 -9.32 -5.29
C GLU A 113 -3.02 -9.31 -4.80
N TYR A 114 -2.52 -8.13 -4.44
CA TYR A 114 -1.15 -7.98 -3.98
C TYR A 114 -1.09 -7.15 -2.71
N LEU A 115 -0.17 -7.52 -1.83
CA LEU A 115 0.30 -6.66 -0.74
C LEU A 115 1.71 -6.23 -1.12
N ILE A 116 1.90 -4.95 -1.38
CA ILE A 116 3.15 -4.41 -1.88
C ILE A 116 3.94 -3.85 -0.71
N ALA A 117 5.11 -4.44 -0.44
CA ALA A 117 5.92 -4.09 0.73
C ALA A 117 7.41 -4.07 0.36
N GLY A 118 8.15 -3.22 1.04
CA GLY A 118 9.59 -3.15 0.85
C GLY A 118 10.30 -4.37 1.44
N ASN A 119 9.83 -4.82 2.60
CA ASN A 119 10.36 -6.01 3.25
C ASN A 119 9.28 -7.09 3.31
N THR A 120 9.31 -7.99 2.34
CA THR A 120 8.30 -9.02 2.23
C THR A 120 8.36 -10.04 3.36
N ARG A 121 9.53 -10.17 4.02
CA ARG A 121 9.70 -11.11 5.12
C ARG A 121 8.78 -10.81 6.30
N ASP A 122 8.47 -9.55 6.52
CA ASP A 122 7.61 -9.15 7.64
C ASP A 122 6.20 -9.72 7.50
N PHE A 123 5.80 -10.12 6.30
CA PHE A 123 4.47 -10.61 6.02
C PHE A 123 4.42 -12.11 5.70
N LEU A 124 5.56 -12.80 5.69
CA LEU A 124 5.64 -14.21 5.30
C LEU A 124 6.04 -15.12 6.46
N LEU A 125 5.78 -14.72 7.68
CA LEU A 125 6.45 -15.28 8.83
C LEU A 125 5.92 -16.60 9.35
N ASP A 126 4.71 -16.96 9.04
CA ASP A 126 4.11 -18.10 9.66
C ASP A 126 3.44 -18.97 8.61
N ALA A 127 3.85 -20.25 8.58
CA ALA A 127 3.25 -21.21 7.65
C ALA A 127 1.75 -21.33 7.85
N ASP A 128 1.28 -21.12 9.08
CA ASP A 128 -0.15 -21.18 9.39
C ASP A 128 -0.92 -19.97 8.89
N LEU A 129 -0.19 -18.92 8.51
CA LEU A 129 -0.77 -17.69 7.98
C LEU A 129 -0.63 -17.62 6.46
N LYS A 130 -0.51 -18.75 5.82
CA LYS A 130 -0.40 -18.77 4.36
C LYS A 130 -1.61 -18.07 3.75
N ASN A 131 -1.34 -16.93 3.18
CA ASN A 131 -2.33 -16.16 2.44
C ASN A 131 -2.28 -16.62 1.00
N GLU A 132 -2.93 -17.75 0.73
CA GLU A 132 -2.91 -18.29 -0.63
C GLU A 132 -3.52 -17.32 -1.64
N ASP A 133 -4.38 -16.44 -1.15
CA ASP A 133 -5.09 -15.48 -1.98
C ASP A 133 -4.37 -14.14 -2.12
N ILE A 134 -3.33 -13.91 -1.35
CA ILE A 134 -2.62 -12.63 -1.35
C ILE A 134 -1.15 -12.86 -1.66
N ARG A 135 -0.66 -12.17 -2.68
CA ARG A 135 0.76 -12.21 -3.02
C ARG A 135 1.46 -11.02 -2.39
N VAL A 136 2.46 -11.30 -1.56
CA VAL A 136 3.30 -10.26 -0.98
C VAL A 136 4.48 -10.05 -1.91
N VAL A 137 4.61 -8.84 -2.44
CA VAL A 137 5.62 -8.53 -3.46
C VAL A 137 6.28 -7.20 -3.16
N THR A 138 7.51 -7.02 -3.66
CA THR A 138 8.15 -5.72 -3.64
C THR A 138 7.59 -4.84 -4.77
N PRO A 139 7.78 -3.52 -4.70
CA PRO A 139 7.37 -2.67 -5.82
C PRO A 139 7.96 -3.08 -7.15
N ALA A 140 9.25 -3.43 -7.17
CA ALA A 140 9.89 -3.86 -8.41
C ALA A 140 9.28 -5.16 -8.94
N ALA A 141 9.03 -6.12 -8.05
CA ALA A 141 8.40 -7.39 -8.44
C ALA A 141 6.99 -7.14 -8.96
N PHE A 142 6.23 -6.26 -8.32
CA PHE A 142 4.90 -5.90 -8.80
C PHE A 142 4.96 -5.35 -10.22
N MET A 143 5.87 -4.43 -10.48
CA MET A 143 6.01 -3.83 -11.81
C MET A 143 6.37 -4.88 -12.87
N ASN A 144 7.23 -5.83 -12.52
CA ASN A 144 7.57 -6.90 -13.43
C ASN A 144 6.37 -7.80 -13.74
N HIS A 145 5.59 -8.15 -12.73
CA HIS A 145 4.36 -8.93 -12.91
C HIS A 145 3.38 -8.20 -13.81
N TRP A 146 3.20 -6.92 -13.57
CA TRP A 146 2.26 -6.12 -14.33
C TRP A 146 2.67 -6.04 -15.81
N ARG A 147 3.96 -5.81 -16.07
CA ARG A 147 4.48 -5.76 -17.44
C ARG A 147 4.27 -7.08 -18.17
N SER A 148 4.54 -8.18 -17.49
CA SER A 148 4.35 -9.52 -18.09
C SER A 148 2.90 -9.77 -18.49
N ARG A 149 1.95 -9.29 -17.69
CA ARG A 149 0.53 -9.51 -17.95
C ARG A 149 -0.01 -8.61 -19.04
N ASN A 150 0.67 -7.52 -19.35
CA ASN A 150 0.17 -6.49 -20.25
C ASN A 150 1.02 -6.31 -21.51
N GLU A 151 1.92 -7.23 -21.76
CA GLU A 151 2.68 -7.26 -23.00
C GLU A 151 1.94 -7.96 -24.11
#